data_14ce159e8e21235d91e767b4e00c074a
#
_entry.id   14ce159e8e21235d91e767b4e00c074a
#
_cell.length_a   1.000
_cell.length_b   1.000
_cell.length_c   1.000
_cell.angle_alpha   90.00
_cell.angle_beta   90.00
_cell.angle_gamma   90.00
#
_symmetry.space_group_name_H-M   'P 1'
#
loop_
_entity.id
_entity.type
_entity.pdbx_description
1 polymer ?
#
loop_
_entity_poly.entity_id
_entity_poly.type
_entity_poly.pdbx_seq_one_letter_code
_entity_poly.pdbx_strand_id
1 'polypeptide(L)'
;MSSKQTLVKWDKQYLWHPFTQMKEWFEEEIIIVERGEGIYLIDVDGKHYIDGISSMWTNVHGHRNQEIDDALKGQIDKISHSTLLGYSNVPAIELAKKLVEITPEGLNRVFFFR
;
A
#
# COMPACT_ATOMS: atom_id res chain seq x y z
N MET A 1 -18.17 -2.12 -13.71
CA MET A 1 -17.18 -2.96 -12.97
C MET A 1 -17.31 -4.40 -13.44
N SER A 2 -16.21 -5.17 -13.44
CA SER A 2 -16.25 -6.60 -13.76
C SER A 2 -16.98 -7.39 -12.68
N SER A 3 -17.70 -8.44 -13.04
CA SER A 3 -18.36 -9.30 -12.03
C SER A 3 -17.33 -10.03 -11.16
N LYS A 4 -17.69 -10.44 -9.95
CA LYS A 4 -16.85 -11.27 -9.07
C LYS A 4 -16.32 -12.50 -9.82
N GLN A 5 -17.18 -13.20 -10.55
CA GLN A 5 -16.78 -14.39 -11.32
C GLN A 5 -15.73 -14.07 -12.36
N THR A 6 -15.84 -12.92 -13.02
CA THR A 6 -14.82 -12.48 -14.00
C THR A 6 -13.48 -12.18 -13.30
N LEU A 7 -13.51 -11.52 -12.15
CA LEU A 7 -12.32 -11.22 -11.37
C LEU A 7 -11.64 -12.49 -10.86
N VAL A 8 -12.39 -13.45 -10.31
CA VAL A 8 -11.88 -14.76 -9.88
C VAL A 8 -11.23 -15.51 -11.03
N LYS A 9 -11.87 -15.50 -12.22
CA LYS A 9 -11.30 -16.14 -13.41
C LYS A 9 -9.96 -15.50 -13.81
N TRP A 10 -9.88 -14.18 -13.80
CA TRP A 10 -8.66 -13.46 -14.15
C TRP A 10 -7.56 -13.63 -13.11
N ASP A 11 -7.90 -13.65 -11.82
CA ASP A 11 -6.97 -13.94 -10.75
C ASP A 11 -6.28 -15.28 -10.98
N LYS A 12 -7.06 -16.35 -11.10
CA LYS A 12 -6.57 -17.72 -11.34
C LYS A 12 -5.79 -17.87 -12.67
N GLN A 13 -6.07 -17.04 -13.66
CA GLN A 13 -5.45 -17.13 -14.98
C GLN A 13 -4.15 -16.31 -15.10
N TYR A 14 -4.08 -15.15 -14.42
CA TYR A 14 -3.03 -14.15 -14.69
C TYR A 14 -2.18 -13.78 -13.49
N LEU A 15 -2.61 -14.07 -12.25
CA LEU A 15 -1.86 -13.72 -11.06
C LEU A 15 -1.07 -14.89 -10.49
N TRP A 16 0.15 -14.60 -10.08
CA TRP A 16 0.98 -15.49 -9.28
C TRP A 16 1.11 -14.87 -7.88
N HIS A 17 0.49 -15.51 -6.91
CA HIS A 17 0.49 -15.01 -5.53
C HIS A 17 1.80 -15.34 -4.81
N PRO A 18 2.40 -14.34 -4.09
CA PRO A 18 3.59 -14.57 -3.27
C PRO A 18 3.24 -15.47 -2.08
N PHE A 19 4.22 -16.29 -1.65
CA PHE A 19 4.09 -17.19 -0.50
C PHE A 19 2.86 -18.12 -0.53
N THR A 20 2.37 -18.47 -1.71
CA THR A 20 1.12 -19.20 -1.93
C THR A 20 1.38 -20.48 -2.70
N GLN A 21 0.83 -21.62 -2.22
CA GLN A 21 0.82 -22.85 -2.99
C GLN A 21 -0.26 -22.73 -4.09
N MET A 22 0.17 -22.41 -5.31
CA MET A 22 -0.75 -22.08 -6.41
C MET A 22 -1.69 -23.23 -6.79
N LYS A 23 -1.27 -24.49 -6.59
CA LYS A 23 -2.13 -25.64 -6.85
C LYS A 23 -3.34 -25.68 -5.93
N GLU A 24 -3.16 -25.32 -4.65
CA GLU A 24 -4.23 -25.24 -3.66
C GLU A 24 -5.09 -24.00 -3.91
N TRP A 25 -4.46 -22.88 -4.26
CA TRP A 25 -5.15 -21.62 -4.59
C TRP A 25 -6.23 -21.75 -5.66
N PHE A 26 -6.01 -22.62 -6.65
CA PHE A 26 -7.01 -22.85 -7.70
C PHE A 26 -8.31 -23.52 -7.18
N GLU A 27 -8.26 -24.20 -6.05
CA GLU A 27 -9.41 -24.86 -5.43
C GLU A 27 -10.08 -24.02 -4.35
N GLU A 28 -9.43 -22.93 -3.91
CA GLU A 28 -9.92 -22.09 -2.83
C GLU A 28 -10.98 -21.06 -3.29
N GLU A 29 -11.83 -20.67 -2.34
CA GLU A 29 -12.69 -19.48 -2.49
C GLU A 29 -11.87 -18.22 -2.27
N ILE A 30 -11.68 -17.43 -3.33
CA ILE A 30 -10.84 -16.23 -3.31
C ILE A 30 -11.60 -15.05 -2.71
N ILE A 31 -11.00 -14.40 -1.71
CA ILE A 31 -11.45 -13.12 -1.18
C ILE A 31 -10.84 -12.01 -2.05
N ILE A 32 -11.70 -11.26 -2.77
CA ILE A 32 -11.27 -10.15 -3.61
C ILE A 32 -11.57 -8.84 -2.87
N VAL A 33 -10.53 -8.22 -2.32
CA VAL A 33 -10.66 -6.95 -1.61
C VAL A 33 -10.90 -5.83 -2.62
N GLU A 34 -11.94 -5.02 -2.37
CA GLU A 34 -12.28 -3.83 -3.16
C GLU A 34 -11.87 -2.53 -2.47
N ARG A 35 -12.06 -2.47 -1.15
CA ARG A 35 -11.77 -1.25 -0.37
C ARG A 35 -11.39 -1.57 1.06
N GLY A 36 -10.91 -0.56 1.77
CA GLY A 36 -10.61 -0.65 3.19
C GLY A 36 -11.20 0.52 3.96
N GLU A 37 -11.51 0.34 5.26
CA GLU A 37 -12.03 1.36 6.16
C GLU A 37 -11.63 1.06 7.60
N GLY A 38 -10.88 1.95 8.23
CA GLY A 38 -10.35 1.75 9.57
C GLY A 38 -9.55 0.45 9.67
N ILE A 39 -10.02 -0.51 10.45
CA ILE A 39 -9.39 -1.82 10.63
C ILE A 39 -9.94 -2.90 9.68
N TYR A 40 -10.84 -2.55 8.78
CA TYR A 40 -11.54 -3.52 7.93
C TYR A 40 -11.06 -3.48 6.49
N LEU A 41 -10.87 -4.67 5.91
CA LEU A 41 -10.90 -4.91 4.48
C LEU A 41 -12.31 -5.28 4.07
N ILE A 42 -12.78 -4.81 2.93
CA ILE A 42 -14.13 -5.03 2.44
C ILE A 42 -14.01 -5.61 1.03
N ASP A 43 -14.62 -6.78 0.83
CA ASP A 43 -14.56 -7.46 -0.45
C ASP A 43 -15.60 -6.91 -1.45
N VAL A 44 -15.53 -7.43 -2.67
CA VAL A 44 -16.45 -7.06 -3.77
C VAL A 44 -17.92 -7.40 -3.53
N ASP A 45 -18.21 -8.26 -2.55
CA ASP A 45 -19.58 -8.58 -2.10
C ASP A 45 -20.02 -7.72 -0.91
N GLY A 46 -19.16 -6.82 -0.43
CA GLY A 46 -19.39 -5.96 0.71
C GLY A 46 -19.17 -6.61 2.07
N LYS A 47 -18.61 -7.81 2.12
CA LYS A 47 -18.31 -8.50 3.38
C LYS A 47 -17.05 -7.90 4.03
N HIS A 48 -17.10 -7.73 5.35
CA HIS A 48 -16.03 -7.11 6.14
C HIS A 48 -15.15 -8.16 6.79
N TYR A 49 -13.84 -7.94 6.72
CA TYR A 49 -12.79 -8.77 7.35
C TYR A 49 -11.89 -7.87 8.18
N ILE A 50 -11.59 -8.26 9.42
CA ILE A 50 -10.60 -7.54 10.24
C ILE A 50 -9.20 -7.79 9.66
N ASP A 51 -8.51 -6.71 9.34
CA ASP A 51 -7.11 -6.75 8.90
C ASP A 51 -6.16 -6.84 10.12
N GLY A 52 -6.16 -8.00 10.77
CA GLY A 52 -5.41 -8.24 12.00
C GLY A 52 -3.89 -8.26 11.85
N ILE A 53 -3.39 -8.27 10.61
CA ILE A 53 -1.95 -8.24 10.30
C ILE A 53 -1.53 -6.95 9.57
N SER A 54 -2.41 -5.94 9.55
CA SER A 54 -2.13 -4.63 8.92
C SER A 54 -1.61 -4.75 7.49
N SER A 55 -2.23 -5.62 6.67
CA SER A 55 -1.85 -5.91 5.28
C SER A 55 -0.35 -6.21 5.16
N MET A 56 0.13 -7.16 5.95
CA MET A 56 1.55 -7.54 6.09
C MET A 56 2.41 -6.41 6.65
N TRP A 57 1.97 -5.83 7.78
CA TRP A 57 2.68 -4.85 8.61
C TRP A 57 2.86 -3.45 7.99
N THR A 58 2.21 -3.20 6.88
CA THR A 58 2.39 -1.93 6.14
C THR A 58 1.36 -0.86 6.50
N ASN A 59 0.18 -1.25 6.99
CA ASN A 59 -0.93 -0.35 7.24
C ASN A 59 -1.07 0.02 8.72
N VAL A 60 -0.13 0.79 9.25
CA VAL A 60 0.00 1.12 10.69
C VAL A 60 -1.14 1.99 11.20
N HIS A 61 -1.70 2.87 10.36
CA HIS A 61 -2.69 3.88 10.75
C HIS A 61 -4.13 3.53 10.36
N GLY A 62 -4.37 2.29 9.95
CA GLY A 62 -5.64 1.84 9.41
C GLY A 62 -5.86 2.27 7.96
N HIS A 63 -6.90 1.69 7.34
CA HIS A 63 -7.28 2.00 5.97
C HIS A 63 -8.01 3.33 5.89
N ARG A 64 -7.73 4.11 4.86
CA ARG A 64 -8.39 5.39 4.59
C ARG A 64 -8.24 6.41 5.73
N ASN A 65 -7.03 6.49 6.31
CA ASN A 65 -6.71 7.59 7.20
C ASN A 65 -6.79 8.91 6.43
N GLN A 66 -7.73 9.78 6.81
CA GLN A 66 -8.07 10.99 6.05
C GLN A 66 -6.87 11.95 5.92
N GLU A 67 -6.08 12.10 6.97
CA GLU A 67 -4.92 13.00 6.98
C GLU A 67 -3.85 12.51 5.99
N ILE A 68 -3.58 11.21 5.98
CA ILE A 68 -2.62 10.59 5.05
C ILE A 68 -3.15 10.65 3.61
N ASP A 69 -4.42 10.30 3.41
CA ASP A 69 -5.07 10.36 2.09
C ASP A 69 -5.01 11.77 1.49
N ASP A 70 -5.27 12.79 2.29
CA ASP A 70 -5.27 14.18 1.82
C ASP A 70 -3.86 14.70 1.55
N ALA A 71 -2.88 14.31 2.35
CA ALA A 71 -1.47 14.62 2.07
C ALA A 71 -1.00 14.01 0.74
N LEU A 72 -1.36 12.74 0.48
CA LEU A 72 -1.05 12.07 -0.79
C LEU A 72 -1.73 12.75 -1.99
N LYS A 73 -3.01 13.05 -1.90
CA LYS A 73 -3.75 13.77 -2.97
C LYS A 73 -3.13 15.13 -3.25
N GLY A 74 -2.86 15.91 -2.19
CA GLY A 74 -2.25 17.23 -2.32
C GLY A 74 -0.82 17.18 -2.92
N GLN A 75 -0.09 16.08 -2.75
CA GLN A 75 1.20 15.89 -3.41
C GLN A 75 1.04 15.47 -4.88
N ILE A 76 0.06 14.61 -5.19
CA ILE A 76 -0.24 14.18 -6.56
C ILE A 76 -0.66 15.38 -7.42
N ASP A 77 -1.44 16.31 -6.86
CA ASP A 77 -1.85 17.54 -7.55
C ASP A 77 -0.66 18.46 -7.93
N LYS A 78 0.48 18.30 -7.27
CA LYS A 78 1.72 19.04 -7.58
C LYS A 78 2.60 18.24 -8.54
N ILE A 79 3.00 17.07 -8.12
CA ILE A 79 3.83 16.14 -8.89
C ILE A 79 3.84 14.77 -8.20
N SER A 80 3.57 13.71 -8.95
CA SER A 80 3.58 12.34 -8.44
C SER A 80 4.98 11.74 -8.32
N HIS A 81 5.92 12.15 -9.17
CA HIS A 81 7.29 11.64 -9.17
C HIS A 81 8.27 12.64 -9.75
N SER A 82 9.47 12.71 -9.15
CA SER A 82 10.68 13.25 -9.77
C SER A 82 11.90 12.44 -9.35
N THR A 83 12.92 12.42 -10.20
CA THR A 83 14.18 11.73 -9.87
C THR A 83 14.97 12.49 -8.82
N LEU A 84 15.82 11.78 -8.06
CA LEU A 84 16.87 12.37 -7.24
C LEU A 84 18.25 12.36 -7.95
N LEU A 85 18.32 11.84 -9.16
CA LEU A 85 19.55 11.85 -9.96
C LEU A 85 19.76 13.24 -10.57
N GLY A 86 20.63 14.03 -9.95
CA GLY A 86 20.95 15.41 -10.36
C GLY A 86 19.88 16.46 -10.00
N TYR A 87 18.79 16.04 -9.38
CA TYR A 87 17.70 16.89 -8.89
C TYR A 87 17.40 16.59 -7.43
N SER A 88 16.60 17.45 -6.82
CA SER A 88 16.02 17.19 -5.51
C SER A 88 14.55 17.57 -5.51
N ASN A 89 13.78 17.12 -4.49
CA ASN A 89 12.39 17.50 -4.33
C ASN A 89 12.04 17.75 -2.85
N VAL A 90 11.01 18.54 -2.64
CA VAL A 90 10.61 19.00 -1.31
C VAL A 90 10.28 17.83 -0.37
N PRO A 91 9.43 16.85 -0.73
CA PRO A 91 9.11 15.75 0.16
C PRO A 91 10.33 14.93 0.62
N ALA A 92 11.28 14.66 -0.29
CA ALA A 92 12.50 13.91 0.06
C ALA A 92 13.39 14.69 1.04
N ILE A 93 13.55 16.00 0.86
CA ILE A 93 14.33 16.85 1.76
C ILE A 93 13.70 16.88 3.14
N GLU A 94 12.39 17.14 3.22
CA GLU A 94 11.65 17.23 4.48
C GLU A 94 11.64 15.89 5.24
N LEU A 95 11.43 14.78 4.53
CA LEU A 95 11.51 13.44 5.13
C LEU A 95 12.90 13.12 5.64
N ALA A 96 13.96 13.42 4.86
CA ALA A 96 15.34 13.19 5.29
C ALA A 96 15.67 13.99 6.55
N LYS A 97 15.28 15.27 6.62
CA LYS A 97 15.43 16.11 7.81
C LYS A 97 14.73 15.47 9.02
N LYS A 98 13.47 15.09 8.86
CA LYS A 98 12.67 14.48 9.93
C LYS A 98 13.29 13.18 10.45
N LEU A 99 13.79 12.33 9.55
CA LEU A 99 14.45 11.08 9.93
C LEU A 99 15.73 11.34 10.73
N VAL A 100 16.56 12.31 10.33
CA VAL A 100 17.77 12.68 11.07
C VAL A 100 17.44 13.24 12.46
N GLU A 101 16.35 13.97 12.62
CA GLU A 101 15.91 14.53 13.91
C GLU A 101 15.49 13.46 14.93
N ILE A 102 15.01 12.30 14.47
CA ILE A 102 14.49 11.22 15.33
C ILE A 102 15.46 10.03 15.48
N THR A 103 16.56 10.02 14.73
CA THR A 103 17.57 8.96 14.81
C THR A 103 18.68 9.30 15.80
N PRO A 104 19.45 8.30 16.30
CA PRO A 104 20.59 8.54 17.17
C PRO A 104 21.62 9.49 16.56
N GLU A 105 22.35 10.22 17.44
CA GLU A 105 23.44 11.12 17.04
C GLU A 105 24.47 10.39 16.17
N GLY A 106 24.94 11.06 15.12
CA GLY A 106 25.87 10.51 14.13
C GLY A 106 25.21 9.97 12.86
N LEU A 107 23.90 9.67 12.88
CA LEU A 107 23.14 9.31 11.69
C LEU A 107 22.58 10.58 11.03
N ASN A 108 23.37 11.22 10.21
CA ASN A 108 23.10 12.58 9.72
C ASN A 108 22.78 12.68 8.24
N ARG A 109 22.59 11.54 7.55
CA ARG A 109 22.23 11.47 6.14
C ARG A 109 21.29 10.31 5.86
N VAL A 110 20.39 10.51 4.90
CA VAL A 110 19.39 9.51 4.45
C VAL A 110 19.66 9.16 3.00
N PHE A 111 19.67 7.88 2.71
CA PHE A 111 19.71 7.36 1.35
C PHE A 111 18.38 6.66 1.04
N PHE A 112 17.68 7.13 0.02
CA PHE A 112 16.44 6.51 -0.47
C PHE A 112 16.77 5.52 -1.58
N PHE A 113 16.33 4.27 -1.42
CA PHE A 113 16.46 3.22 -2.44
C PHE A 113 15.12 2.52 -2.66
N ARG A 114 15.02 1.79 -3.76
CA ARG A 114 13.84 0.97 -4.10
C ARG A 114 14.02 -0.45 -3.62
#